data_be68d8dcc454d0d6ceef1ee2995173eb
#
_entry.id   be68d8dcc454d0d6ceef1ee2995173eb
#
_cell.length_a   1.000
_cell.length_b   1.000
_cell.length_c   1.000
_cell.angle_alpha   90.00
_cell.angle_beta   90.00
_cell.angle_gamma   90.00
#
_symmetry.space_group_name_H-M   'P 1'
#
loop_
_entity.id
_entity.type
_entity.pdbx_description
1 polymer ?
#
loop_
_entity_poly.entity_id
_entity_poly.type
_entity_poly.pdbx_seq_one_letter_code
_entity_poly.pdbx_strand_id
1 'polypeptide(L)'
;MVLNIPILEKIDVFSARTHGFYTYRIPTLVYTQRGTLLAFAEARVGGTSDWAGMSLVMSRSLDKGNTWEPMKKIASSEKKPVHNAVAIISNNSNKIHFLYCHNYNQAFYMESEDDSQTFSEPIDITYVFDEYKPEFKFRVLATGPGHGIQLDNGRLIVPIWLGRRHNHRPQIASVIYSDDNGKNWQHSEVILGPLVNAGENMAVQLADGSVLLNIRNEAEVCRRAISISKDGVSNWSEPVFDNALLEPVCFASIIRFSNEKKEDRNRILFVNPDSIEGEPTPVFNMRPRQNLTVKLSYDECRTWNVSKTIEHGLSGYADLAVGEDYTIYCLYERNCPMNKDWDTEAMTLARFNLEWLSDGKDEIKL
;
A
#
# COMPACT_ATOMS: atom_id res chain seq x y z
N MET A 1 -19.72 23.20 -20.21
CA MET A 1 -19.44 21.98 -19.46
C MET A 1 -18.58 21.09 -20.34
N VAL A 2 -17.35 20.88 -20.02
CA VAL A 2 -16.56 19.82 -20.63
C VAL A 2 -17.10 18.54 -19.99
N LEU A 3 -17.82 17.72 -20.75
CA LEU A 3 -18.21 16.39 -20.29
C LEU A 3 -16.92 15.60 -20.11
N ASN A 4 -16.55 15.33 -18.86
CA ASN A 4 -15.43 14.44 -18.58
C ASN A 4 -15.83 13.03 -19.02
N ILE A 5 -15.15 12.53 -20.05
CA ILE A 5 -15.41 11.20 -20.60
C ILE A 5 -14.89 10.15 -19.61
N PRO A 6 -15.66 9.11 -19.30
CA PRO A 6 -15.17 7.99 -18.51
C PRO A 6 -13.90 7.37 -19.12
N ILE A 7 -12.82 7.27 -18.36
CA ILE A 7 -11.52 6.76 -18.80
C ILE A 7 -11.12 5.58 -17.94
N LEU A 8 -10.71 4.48 -18.57
CA LEU A 8 -9.93 3.40 -17.97
C LEU A 8 -8.88 2.95 -18.98
N GLU A 9 -7.61 3.13 -18.66
CA GLU A 9 -6.48 2.68 -19.46
C GLU A 9 -5.55 1.84 -18.61
N LYS A 10 -4.85 0.87 -19.22
CA LYS A 10 -3.94 -0.04 -18.54
C LYS A 10 -2.63 -0.16 -19.30
N ILE A 11 -1.51 -0.14 -18.58
CA ILE A 11 -0.17 -0.33 -19.13
C ILE A 11 0.67 -1.17 -18.16
N ASP A 12 1.42 -2.14 -18.69
CA ASP A 12 2.36 -2.92 -17.88
C ASP A 12 3.62 -2.10 -17.62
N VAL A 13 3.92 -1.85 -16.33
CA VAL A 13 5.11 -1.10 -15.90
C VAL A 13 6.30 -2.04 -15.74
N PHE A 14 6.07 -3.20 -15.10
CA PHE A 14 7.10 -4.22 -14.94
C PHE A 14 6.52 -5.56 -15.39
N SER A 15 7.17 -6.23 -16.35
CA SER A 15 6.77 -7.53 -16.86
C SER A 15 7.70 -8.63 -16.35
N ALA A 16 7.14 -9.73 -15.89
CA ALA A 16 7.92 -10.88 -15.44
C ALA A 16 8.88 -11.37 -16.53
N ARG A 17 9.99 -11.99 -16.13
CA ARG A 17 11.02 -12.53 -17.02
C ARG A 17 11.76 -11.46 -17.84
N THR A 18 11.73 -10.19 -17.41
CA THR A 18 12.48 -9.11 -18.02
C THR A 18 13.64 -8.64 -17.13
N HIS A 19 14.64 -8.00 -17.70
CA HIS A 19 15.80 -7.40 -17.00
C HIS A 19 16.57 -8.36 -16.07
N GLY A 20 16.47 -9.68 -16.30
CA GLY A 20 17.12 -10.70 -15.46
C GLY A 20 16.38 -11.07 -14.18
N PHE A 21 15.18 -10.57 -13.99
CA PHE A 21 14.32 -10.92 -12.84
C PHE A 21 13.27 -11.96 -13.22
N TYR A 22 12.93 -12.81 -12.23
CA TYR A 22 11.92 -13.84 -12.41
C TYR A 22 10.51 -13.27 -12.39
N THR A 23 10.20 -12.40 -11.42
CA THR A 23 8.90 -11.74 -11.28
C THR A 23 9.05 -10.41 -10.54
N TYR A 24 8.01 -9.58 -10.65
CA TYR A 24 7.89 -8.32 -9.91
C TYR A 24 6.66 -8.38 -9.03
N ARG A 25 6.80 -8.02 -7.75
CA ARG A 25 5.70 -8.08 -6.78
C ARG A 25 5.71 -6.87 -5.86
N ILE A 26 4.67 -6.75 -5.04
CA ILE A 26 4.56 -5.82 -3.92
C ILE A 26 4.65 -4.38 -4.41
N PRO A 27 3.54 -3.83 -4.96
CA PRO A 27 3.49 -2.47 -5.48
C PRO A 27 3.60 -1.42 -4.39
N THR A 28 4.30 -0.33 -4.70
CA THR A 28 4.18 0.96 -4.04
C THR A 28 4.04 2.02 -5.12
N LEU A 29 3.05 2.90 -4.98
CA LEU A 29 2.73 3.92 -5.97
C LEU A 29 2.51 5.26 -5.29
N VAL A 30 3.19 6.30 -5.77
CA VAL A 30 2.98 7.68 -5.29
C VAL A 30 3.04 8.67 -6.45
N TYR A 31 2.31 9.79 -6.30
CA TYR A 31 2.33 10.93 -7.20
C TYR A 31 3.00 12.11 -6.50
N THR A 32 4.09 12.64 -7.05
CA THR A 32 4.89 13.67 -6.40
C THR A 32 4.29 15.06 -6.58
N GLN A 33 4.72 16.02 -5.75
CA GLN A 33 4.33 17.44 -5.87
C GLN A 33 4.77 18.07 -7.22
N ARG A 34 5.70 17.44 -7.94
CA ARG A 34 6.15 17.88 -9.27
C ARG A 34 5.43 17.21 -10.43
N GLY A 35 4.42 16.40 -10.13
CA GLY A 35 3.64 15.72 -11.16
C GLY A 35 4.24 14.41 -11.66
N THR A 36 5.26 13.87 -10.99
CA THR A 36 5.89 12.60 -11.36
C THR A 36 5.16 11.43 -10.71
N LEU A 37 4.83 10.41 -11.46
CA LEU A 37 4.32 9.16 -10.93
C LEU A 37 5.49 8.20 -10.69
N LEU A 38 5.62 7.68 -9.48
CA LEU A 38 6.68 6.77 -9.06
C LEU A 38 6.09 5.39 -8.77
N ALA A 39 6.51 4.39 -9.52
CA ALA A 39 6.15 2.99 -9.32
C ALA A 39 7.34 2.22 -8.76
N PHE A 40 7.16 1.55 -7.62
CA PHE A 40 8.15 0.67 -7.02
C PHE A 40 7.66 -0.77 -7.00
N ALA A 41 8.59 -1.71 -7.05
CA ALA A 41 8.32 -3.14 -6.94
C ALA A 41 9.50 -3.91 -6.34
N GLU A 42 9.22 -5.09 -5.80
CA GLU A 42 10.22 -6.11 -5.50
C GLU A 42 10.51 -6.90 -6.77
N ALA A 43 11.71 -6.75 -7.32
CA ALA A 43 12.21 -7.52 -8.45
C ALA A 43 12.93 -8.76 -7.93
N ARG A 44 12.30 -9.94 -8.02
CA ARG A 44 12.74 -11.19 -7.42
C ARG A 44 13.60 -12.00 -8.37
N VAL A 45 14.69 -12.57 -7.85
CA VAL A 45 15.65 -13.39 -8.62
C VAL A 45 15.36 -14.87 -8.38
N GLY A 46 15.22 -15.65 -9.47
CA GLY A 46 15.17 -17.11 -9.39
C GLY A 46 13.89 -17.72 -8.84
N GLY A 47 12.84 -16.95 -8.56
CA GLY A 47 11.58 -17.48 -8.08
C GLY A 47 10.66 -16.44 -7.42
N THR A 48 9.63 -16.94 -6.74
CA THR A 48 8.55 -16.13 -6.16
C THR A 48 8.66 -15.98 -4.63
N SER A 49 9.58 -16.70 -3.99
CA SER A 49 9.71 -16.76 -2.53
C SER A 49 9.96 -15.39 -1.91
N ASP A 50 9.27 -15.08 -0.81
CA ASP A 50 9.48 -13.87 0.00
C ASP A 50 10.87 -13.83 0.67
N TRP A 51 11.59 -14.96 0.71
CA TRP A 51 12.93 -15.10 1.27
C TRP A 51 14.03 -15.15 0.20
N ALA A 52 13.68 -15.01 -1.08
CA ALA A 52 14.66 -15.00 -2.16
C ALA A 52 15.51 -13.72 -2.15
N GLY A 53 16.65 -13.77 -2.84
CA GLY A 53 17.37 -12.55 -3.20
C GLY A 53 16.53 -11.67 -4.10
N MET A 54 16.47 -10.37 -3.82
CA MET A 54 15.66 -9.44 -4.59
C MET A 54 16.23 -8.03 -4.54
N SER A 55 15.73 -7.20 -5.45
CA SER A 55 16.01 -5.77 -5.49
C SER A 55 14.72 -4.99 -5.36
N LEU A 56 14.73 -3.88 -4.65
CA LEU A 56 13.72 -2.85 -4.81
C LEU A 56 14.06 -2.02 -6.04
N VAL A 57 13.13 -1.96 -6.95
CA VAL A 57 13.25 -1.22 -8.21
C VAL A 57 12.22 -0.11 -8.28
N MET A 58 12.54 0.93 -9.05
CA MET A 58 11.66 2.06 -9.30
C MET A 58 11.66 2.41 -10.78
N SER A 59 10.50 2.79 -11.29
CA SER A 59 10.36 3.46 -12.58
C SER A 59 9.57 4.76 -12.40
N ARG A 60 9.91 5.79 -13.20
CA ARG A 60 9.31 7.12 -13.15
C ARG A 60 8.52 7.39 -14.42
N SER A 61 7.38 8.05 -14.29
CA SER A 61 6.63 8.59 -15.41
C SER A 61 6.44 10.09 -15.22
N LEU A 62 6.80 10.87 -16.23
CA LEU A 62 6.68 12.33 -16.27
C LEU A 62 5.44 12.79 -17.05
N ASP A 63 4.69 11.86 -17.60
CA ASP A 63 3.54 12.07 -18.49
C ASP A 63 2.28 11.33 -18.02
N LYS A 64 2.08 11.29 -16.70
CA LYS A 64 0.87 10.71 -16.07
C LYS A 64 0.68 9.23 -16.38
N GLY A 65 1.78 8.47 -16.46
CA GLY A 65 1.76 7.02 -16.66
C GLY A 65 1.66 6.57 -18.12
N ASN A 66 1.76 7.47 -19.11
CA ASN A 66 1.77 7.08 -20.53
C ASN A 66 3.07 6.39 -20.94
N THR A 67 4.20 6.92 -20.47
CA THR A 67 5.52 6.32 -20.67
C THR A 67 6.31 6.26 -19.39
N TRP A 68 7.28 5.35 -19.33
CA TRP A 68 8.09 5.09 -18.14
C TRP A 68 9.57 5.16 -18.45
N GLU A 69 10.31 5.86 -17.60
CA GLU A 69 11.78 5.86 -17.66
C GLU A 69 12.34 4.46 -17.38
N PRO A 70 13.57 4.15 -17.86
CA PRO A 70 14.23 2.90 -17.54
C PRO A 70 14.28 2.65 -16.03
N MET A 71 13.95 1.42 -15.66
CA MET A 71 13.93 0.96 -14.28
C MET A 71 15.28 1.15 -13.58
N LYS A 72 15.27 1.71 -12.37
CA LYS A 72 16.46 1.88 -11.50
C LYS A 72 16.37 0.95 -10.30
N LYS A 73 17.49 0.38 -9.85
CA LYS A 73 17.59 -0.31 -8.56
C LYS A 73 17.81 0.71 -7.45
N ILE A 74 16.97 0.68 -6.42
CA ILE A 74 17.05 1.55 -5.25
C ILE A 74 17.84 0.88 -4.13
N ALA A 75 17.56 -0.39 -3.87
CA ALA A 75 18.30 -1.22 -2.93
C ALA A 75 18.32 -2.66 -3.45
N SER A 76 19.36 -3.43 -3.14
CA SER A 76 19.49 -4.80 -3.66
C SER A 76 20.27 -5.71 -2.75
N SER A 77 19.93 -7.00 -2.80
CA SER A 77 20.72 -8.07 -2.23
C SER A 77 20.53 -9.34 -3.05
N GLU A 78 21.64 -9.99 -3.42
CA GLU A 78 21.59 -11.21 -4.22
C GLU A 78 21.08 -12.43 -3.44
N LYS A 79 21.24 -12.44 -2.12
CA LYS A 79 21.00 -13.61 -1.27
C LYS A 79 19.88 -13.43 -0.24
N LYS A 80 19.47 -12.21 0.01
CA LYS A 80 18.51 -11.87 1.06
C LYS A 80 17.41 -10.98 0.51
N PRO A 81 16.19 -11.03 1.09
CA PRO A 81 15.14 -10.14 0.66
C PRO A 81 15.46 -8.68 1.02
N VAL A 82 15.25 -7.78 0.06
CA VAL A 82 15.12 -6.34 0.26
C VAL A 82 13.70 -5.99 -0.16
N HIS A 83 12.85 -5.64 0.80
CA HIS A 83 11.41 -5.79 0.62
C HIS A 83 10.58 -4.70 1.30
N ASN A 84 9.26 -4.74 1.04
CA ASN A 84 8.26 -3.91 1.71
C ASN A 84 8.57 -2.41 1.63
N ALA A 85 8.73 -1.90 0.40
CA ALA A 85 8.90 -0.47 0.18
C ALA A 85 7.69 0.33 0.67
N VAL A 86 7.94 1.46 1.31
CA VAL A 86 6.95 2.48 1.65
C VAL A 86 7.46 3.83 1.19
N ALA A 87 6.65 4.57 0.44
CA ALA A 87 6.95 5.93 0.04
C ALA A 87 5.91 6.90 0.64
N ILE A 88 6.37 8.08 1.09
CA ILE A 88 5.50 9.18 1.55
C ILE A 88 5.91 10.44 0.81
N ILE A 89 4.95 11.14 0.24
CA ILE A 89 5.15 12.45 -0.35
C ILE A 89 4.86 13.51 0.71
N SER A 90 5.83 14.39 0.95
CA SER A 90 5.63 15.50 1.88
C SER A 90 4.60 16.49 1.33
N ASN A 91 3.63 16.89 2.16
CA ASN A 91 2.56 17.81 1.77
C ASN A 91 3.08 19.25 1.54
N ASN A 92 4.19 19.61 2.19
CA ASN A 92 4.69 20.99 2.27
C ASN A 92 6.06 21.19 1.61
N SER A 93 6.59 20.16 0.94
CA SER A 93 7.89 20.21 0.26
C SER A 93 7.94 19.17 -0.85
N ASN A 94 8.98 19.22 -1.68
CA ASN A 94 9.23 18.19 -2.70
C ASN A 94 9.92 16.95 -2.12
N LYS A 95 9.97 16.81 -0.79
CA LYS A 95 10.65 15.68 -0.15
C LYS A 95 9.83 14.41 -0.30
N ILE A 96 10.53 13.35 -0.64
CA ILE A 96 10.02 11.98 -0.70
C ILE A 96 10.71 11.20 0.40
N HIS A 97 9.96 10.66 1.33
CA HIS A 97 10.44 9.75 2.36
C HIS A 97 10.29 8.32 1.84
N PHE A 98 11.33 7.52 1.96
CA PHE A 98 11.35 6.15 1.47
C PHE A 98 11.88 5.21 2.54
N LEU A 99 11.09 4.20 2.88
CA LEU A 99 11.44 3.18 3.87
C LEU A 99 11.41 1.81 3.22
N TYR A 100 12.26 0.92 3.70
CA TYR A 100 12.26 -0.47 3.27
C TYR A 100 12.89 -1.38 4.33
N CYS A 101 12.71 -2.68 4.16
CA CYS A 101 13.27 -3.68 5.05
C CYS A 101 14.30 -4.57 4.34
N HIS A 102 15.23 -5.10 5.12
CA HIS A 102 16.21 -6.08 4.67
C HIS A 102 16.15 -7.32 5.56
N ASN A 103 16.07 -8.50 4.94
CA ASN A 103 16.10 -9.82 5.58
C ASN A 103 15.08 -9.98 6.74
N TYR A 104 13.97 -9.22 6.70
CA TYR A 104 12.93 -9.20 7.72
C TYR A 104 13.40 -8.89 9.15
N ASN A 105 14.60 -8.34 9.32
CA ASN A 105 15.17 -8.03 10.63
C ASN A 105 15.85 -6.66 10.72
N GLN A 106 15.89 -5.92 9.62
CA GLN A 106 16.40 -4.55 9.56
C GLN A 106 15.43 -3.66 8.80
N ALA A 107 15.32 -2.40 9.20
CA ALA A 107 14.54 -1.37 8.53
C ALA A 107 15.42 -0.15 8.25
N PHE A 108 15.26 0.43 7.08
CA PHE A 108 16.05 1.55 6.59
C PHE A 108 15.16 2.70 6.14
N TYR A 109 15.65 3.91 6.31
CA TYR A 109 15.07 5.15 5.83
C TYR A 109 16.02 5.86 4.88
N MET A 110 15.47 6.41 3.82
CA MET A 110 16.13 7.28 2.85
C MET A 110 15.21 8.44 2.50
N GLU A 111 15.75 9.50 1.92
CA GLU A 111 14.95 10.63 1.43
C GLU A 111 15.47 11.12 0.06
N SER A 112 14.58 11.74 -0.71
CA SER A 112 14.90 12.43 -1.96
C SER A 112 14.29 13.83 -1.95
N GLU A 113 15.04 14.83 -2.46
CA GLU A 113 14.58 16.21 -2.64
C GLU A 113 14.59 16.64 -4.12
N ASP A 114 15.03 15.76 -5.01
CA ASP A 114 15.19 15.98 -6.45
C ASP A 114 14.19 15.18 -7.30
N ASP A 115 13.01 14.89 -6.72
CA ASP A 115 11.95 14.13 -7.41
C ASP A 115 12.37 12.70 -7.75
N SER A 116 13.02 12.03 -6.81
CA SER A 116 13.54 10.65 -6.92
C SER A 116 14.63 10.42 -7.98
N GLN A 117 15.29 11.46 -8.44
CA GLN A 117 16.48 11.26 -9.29
C GLN A 117 17.60 10.60 -8.51
N THR A 118 17.77 11.05 -7.25
CA THR A 118 18.68 10.44 -6.28
C THR A 118 17.99 10.27 -4.92
N PHE A 119 18.52 9.35 -4.12
CA PHE A 119 18.17 9.18 -2.71
C PHE A 119 19.41 9.35 -1.84
N SER A 120 19.20 9.76 -0.59
CA SER A 120 20.25 9.79 0.43
C SER A 120 20.82 8.38 0.69
N GLU A 121 21.96 8.31 1.37
CA GLU A 121 22.41 7.04 1.94
C GLU A 121 21.38 6.49 2.93
N PRO A 122 21.19 5.15 2.97
CA PRO A 122 20.22 4.54 3.88
C PRO A 122 20.64 4.67 5.34
N ILE A 123 19.71 5.12 6.17
CA ILE A 123 19.86 5.22 7.63
C ILE A 123 19.17 4.01 8.27
N ASP A 124 19.87 3.25 9.11
CA ASP A 124 19.29 2.14 9.86
C ASP A 124 18.38 2.67 10.98
N ILE A 125 17.09 2.36 10.90
CA ILE A 125 16.04 2.72 11.86
C ILE A 125 15.50 1.49 12.60
N THR A 126 16.22 0.37 12.58
CA THR A 126 15.77 -0.89 13.20
C THR A 126 15.49 -0.75 14.69
N TYR A 127 16.19 0.18 15.37
CA TYR A 127 16.00 0.48 16.79
C TYR A 127 14.55 0.77 17.17
N VAL A 128 13.77 1.39 16.27
CA VAL A 128 12.35 1.72 16.51
C VAL A 128 11.50 0.46 16.72
N PHE A 129 11.85 -0.60 16.01
CA PHE A 129 11.14 -1.88 16.13
C PHE A 129 11.47 -2.61 17.43
N ASP A 130 12.65 -2.38 17.99
CA ASP A 130 13.06 -3.01 19.25
C ASP A 130 12.17 -2.59 20.42
N GLU A 131 11.56 -1.41 20.36
CA GLU A 131 10.62 -0.89 21.35
C GLU A 131 9.32 -1.73 21.46
N TYR A 132 8.98 -2.51 20.43
CA TYR A 132 7.83 -3.43 20.48
C TYR A 132 8.13 -4.76 21.21
N LYS A 133 9.42 -5.12 21.43
CA LYS A 133 9.82 -6.42 22.01
C LYS A 133 9.23 -6.71 23.39
N PRO A 134 9.02 -5.73 24.29
CA PRO A 134 8.38 -6.00 25.57
C PRO A 134 6.95 -6.52 25.42
N GLU A 135 6.19 -6.02 24.43
CA GLU A 135 4.80 -6.38 24.20
C GLU A 135 4.67 -7.60 23.27
N PHE A 136 5.50 -7.64 22.23
CA PHE A 136 5.47 -8.70 21.23
C PHE A 136 6.87 -9.12 20.78
N LYS A 137 7.31 -10.29 21.25
CA LYS A 137 8.58 -10.88 20.84
C LYS A 137 8.49 -11.35 19.39
N PHE A 138 9.01 -10.54 18.46
CA PHE A 138 9.03 -10.84 17.03
C PHE A 138 10.40 -11.35 16.55
N ARG A 139 10.43 -11.97 15.37
CA ARG A 139 11.62 -12.35 14.59
C ARG A 139 11.58 -11.79 13.18
N VAL A 140 10.44 -11.28 12.77
CA VAL A 140 10.16 -10.73 11.46
C VAL A 140 9.56 -9.35 11.66
N LEU A 141 10.14 -8.35 11.03
CA LEU A 141 9.63 -6.99 10.95
C LEU A 141 9.44 -6.58 9.50
N ALA A 142 8.43 -5.78 9.24
CA ALA A 142 8.22 -5.19 7.92
C ALA A 142 7.46 -3.87 8.01
N THR A 143 7.86 -2.92 7.18
CA THR A 143 7.08 -1.75 6.81
C THR A 143 5.98 -2.15 5.84
N GLY A 144 4.89 -1.40 5.73
CA GLY A 144 3.81 -1.48 4.76
C GLY A 144 3.42 -2.87 4.26
N PRO A 145 3.46 -3.10 2.95
CA PRO A 145 3.98 -2.25 1.84
C PRO A 145 3.05 -1.12 1.43
N GLY A 146 3.34 -0.46 0.31
CA GLY A 146 2.52 0.58 -0.29
C GLY A 146 2.95 1.99 0.15
N HIS A 147 2.03 2.95 0.13
CA HIS A 147 2.33 4.30 0.56
C HIS A 147 2.10 4.49 2.07
N GLY A 148 2.87 5.38 2.69
CA GLY A 148 2.53 5.95 3.99
C GLY A 148 1.86 7.32 3.82
N ILE A 149 1.52 7.98 4.91
CA ILE A 149 0.83 9.28 4.87
C ILE A 149 1.55 10.34 5.71
N GLN A 150 1.41 11.60 5.31
CA GLN A 150 1.69 12.74 6.16
C GLN A 150 0.38 13.36 6.61
N LEU A 151 0.19 13.47 7.92
CA LEU A 151 -1.00 14.09 8.51
C LEU A 151 -0.98 15.62 8.35
N ASP A 152 -2.12 16.28 8.52
CA ASP A 152 -2.25 17.73 8.44
C ASP A 152 -1.34 18.47 9.45
N ASN A 153 -1.00 17.85 10.58
CA ASN A 153 -0.07 18.38 11.57
C ASN A 153 1.42 18.15 11.24
N GLY A 154 1.72 17.52 10.10
CA GLY A 154 3.08 17.23 9.63
C GLY A 154 3.63 15.87 10.04
N ARG A 155 2.96 15.11 10.92
CA ARG A 155 3.37 13.75 11.32
C ARG A 155 3.39 12.80 10.14
N LEU A 156 4.48 12.06 9.99
CA LEU A 156 4.59 10.95 9.04
C LEU A 156 4.12 9.67 9.73
N ILE A 157 3.27 8.90 9.06
CA ILE A 157 2.77 7.60 9.52
C ILE A 157 3.17 6.52 8.51
N VAL A 158 3.83 5.49 9.01
CA VAL A 158 4.18 4.28 8.25
C VAL A 158 3.54 3.07 8.89
N PRO A 159 2.57 2.43 8.22
CA PRO A 159 2.04 1.14 8.67
C PRO A 159 3.14 0.09 8.74
N ILE A 160 3.09 -0.78 9.75
CA ILE A 160 4.02 -1.88 9.95
C ILE A 160 3.29 -3.15 10.39
N TRP A 161 3.99 -4.28 10.24
CA TRP A 161 3.57 -5.52 10.87
C TRP A 161 4.78 -6.28 11.41
N LEU A 162 4.55 -7.07 12.45
CA LEU A 162 5.55 -7.87 13.12
C LEU A 162 5.11 -9.32 13.17
N GLY A 163 6.04 -10.25 12.92
CA GLY A 163 5.80 -11.69 12.94
C GLY A 163 6.69 -12.42 13.95
N ARG A 164 6.11 -13.36 14.71
CA ARG A 164 6.85 -14.07 15.75
C ARG A 164 7.79 -15.15 15.20
N ARG A 165 7.49 -15.71 14.01
CA ARG A 165 8.25 -16.81 13.42
C ARG A 165 8.59 -16.53 11.96
N HIS A 166 9.49 -17.33 11.39
CA HIS A 166 9.87 -17.25 9.96
C HIS A 166 8.72 -17.44 8.99
N ASN A 167 7.65 -18.12 9.36
CA ASN A 167 6.42 -18.18 8.57
C ASN A 167 5.54 -16.96 8.75
N HIS A 168 6.09 -15.89 9.32
CA HIS A 168 5.47 -14.59 9.62
C HIS A 168 4.36 -14.64 10.69
N ARG A 169 4.07 -15.77 11.30
CA ARG A 169 2.93 -15.89 12.23
C ARG A 169 3.34 -16.33 13.64
N PRO A 170 2.55 -16.00 14.66
CA PRO A 170 1.46 -15.02 14.63
C PRO A 170 1.95 -13.62 14.30
N GLN A 171 1.06 -12.78 13.77
CA GLN A 171 1.33 -11.40 13.37
C GLN A 171 0.55 -10.40 14.21
N ILE A 172 1.11 -9.20 14.31
CA ILE A 172 0.43 -7.99 14.81
C ILE A 172 0.64 -6.83 13.84
N ALA A 173 -0.30 -5.90 13.82
CA ALA A 173 -0.23 -4.64 13.09
C ALA A 173 0.03 -3.48 14.06
N SER A 174 0.75 -2.48 13.56
CA SER A 174 1.02 -1.22 14.24
C SER A 174 1.44 -0.16 13.21
N VAL A 175 1.96 0.96 13.68
CA VAL A 175 2.61 1.99 12.86
C VAL A 175 3.89 2.47 13.53
N ILE A 176 4.83 2.97 12.73
CA ILE A 176 5.91 3.84 13.20
C ILE A 176 5.65 5.25 12.66
N TYR A 177 6.16 6.26 13.35
CA TYR A 177 5.88 7.65 12.99
C TYR A 177 7.09 8.56 13.21
N SER A 178 7.05 9.73 12.56
CA SER A 178 8.01 10.80 12.77
C SER A 178 7.29 12.14 12.88
N ASP A 179 7.64 12.94 13.91
CA ASP A 179 7.12 14.29 14.14
C ASP A 179 8.09 15.39 13.66
N ASP A 180 9.22 15.00 13.11
CA ASP A 180 10.31 15.92 12.74
C ASP A 180 10.79 15.72 11.29
N ASN A 181 9.83 15.37 10.42
CA ASN A 181 10.06 15.21 8.98
C ASN A 181 11.12 14.15 8.63
N GLY A 182 11.05 12.98 9.30
CA GLY A 182 11.86 11.81 9.04
C GLY A 182 13.23 11.77 9.73
N LYS A 183 13.58 12.78 10.56
CA LYS A 183 14.87 12.81 11.27
C LYS A 183 14.93 11.77 12.37
N ASN A 184 13.85 11.62 13.13
CA ASN A 184 13.71 10.62 14.18
C ASN A 184 12.40 9.84 13.99
N TRP A 185 12.48 8.53 14.21
CA TRP A 185 11.33 7.64 14.12
C TRP A 185 10.99 7.08 15.50
N GLN A 186 9.71 6.85 15.74
CA GLN A 186 9.16 6.37 17.01
C GLN A 186 8.15 5.26 16.75
N HIS A 187 7.96 4.38 17.72
CA HIS A 187 6.94 3.34 17.67
C HIS A 187 5.59 3.86 18.22
N SER A 188 4.51 3.29 17.73
CA SER A 188 3.15 3.48 18.21
C SER A 188 2.73 2.31 19.13
N GLU A 189 1.55 2.38 19.71
CA GLU A 189 0.93 1.25 20.38
C GLU A 189 0.64 0.10 19.42
N VAL A 190 0.71 -1.13 19.91
CA VAL A 190 0.24 -2.31 19.17
C VAL A 190 -1.28 -2.29 19.08
N ILE A 191 -1.82 -2.60 17.91
CA ILE A 191 -3.27 -2.71 17.72
C ILE A 191 -3.73 -4.04 18.32
N LEU A 192 -4.35 -3.97 19.47
CA LEU A 192 -4.86 -5.11 20.20
C LEU A 192 -6.32 -5.39 19.81
N GLY A 193 -6.67 -6.68 19.72
CA GLY A 193 -8.04 -7.09 19.45
C GLY A 193 -8.14 -8.54 19.00
N PRO A 194 -9.34 -9.02 18.67
CA PRO A 194 -9.60 -10.41 18.33
C PRO A 194 -9.14 -10.81 16.92
N LEU A 195 -8.21 -10.05 16.33
CA LEU A 195 -7.74 -10.32 14.97
C LEU A 195 -6.83 -11.54 14.91
N VAL A 196 -7.04 -12.36 13.92
CA VAL A 196 -6.17 -13.50 13.61
C VAL A 196 -5.10 -13.04 12.63
N ASN A 197 -3.85 -13.02 13.07
CA ASN A 197 -2.70 -12.65 12.24
C ASN A 197 -2.92 -11.30 11.52
N ALA A 198 -3.11 -10.23 12.30
CA ALA A 198 -3.15 -8.87 11.80
C ALA A 198 -1.82 -8.53 11.14
N GLY A 199 -1.83 -8.33 9.84
CA GLY A 199 -0.61 -8.17 9.01
C GLY A 199 -0.54 -6.82 8.32
N GLU A 200 -0.25 -6.85 7.03
CA GLU A 200 -0.14 -5.66 6.19
C GLU A 200 -1.37 -4.78 6.32
N ASN A 201 -1.14 -3.51 6.58
CA ASN A 201 -2.20 -2.54 6.82
C ASN A 201 -1.88 -1.23 6.13
N MET A 202 -2.90 -0.41 5.91
CA MET A 202 -2.78 0.91 5.29
C MET A 202 -3.51 1.96 6.11
N ALA A 203 -2.98 3.17 6.12
CA ALA A 203 -3.51 4.30 6.86
C ALA A 203 -4.18 5.33 5.96
N VAL A 204 -5.24 5.96 6.45
CA VAL A 204 -5.82 7.17 5.84
C VAL A 204 -6.23 8.15 6.93
N GLN A 205 -5.95 9.44 6.72
CA GLN A 205 -6.45 10.49 7.62
C GLN A 205 -7.91 10.81 7.27
N LEU A 206 -8.79 10.78 8.27
CA LEU A 206 -10.19 11.14 8.14
C LEU A 206 -10.39 12.67 8.21
N ALA A 207 -11.57 13.17 7.81
CA ALA A 207 -11.87 14.60 7.73
C ALA A 207 -11.85 15.31 9.11
N ASP A 208 -12.07 14.57 10.20
CA ASP A 208 -11.97 15.06 11.58
C ASP A 208 -10.52 15.08 12.12
N GLY A 209 -9.55 14.65 11.31
CA GLY A 209 -8.13 14.56 11.66
C GLY A 209 -7.70 13.23 12.26
N SER A 210 -8.63 12.36 12.64
CA SER A 210 -8.30 11.01 13.11
C SER A 210 -7.69 10.15 12.00
N VAL A 211 -7.03 9.05 12.36
CA VAL A 211 -6.39 8.11 11.42
C VAL A 211 -7.10 6.77 11.52
N LEU A 212 -7.52 6.27 10.37
CA LEU A 212 -8.06 4.93 10.21
C LEU A 212 -6.97 4.01 9.64
N LEU A 213 -6.77 2.86 10.27
CA LEU A 213 -6.02 1.73 9.71
C LEU A 213 -6.98 0.70 9.15
N ASN A 214 -6.74 0.32 7.90
CA ASN A 214 -7.41 -0.80 7.24
C ASN A 214 -6.46 -2.00 7.25
N ILE A 215 -6.84 -3.07 7.96
CA ILE A 215 -5.95 -4.15 8.39
C ILE A 215 -6.31 -5.46 7.70
N ARG A 216 -5.31 -6.06 7.03
CA ARG A 216 -5.34 -7.45 6.58
C ARG A 216 -5.36 -8.40 7.78
N ASN A 217 -6.16 -9.46 7.70
CA ASN A 217 -6.20 -10.49 8.72
C ASN A 217 -6.63 -11.85 8.14
N GLU A 218 -6.51 -12.90 8.93
CA GLU A 218 -6.82 -14.29 8.55
C GLU A 218 -8.08 -14.83 9.25
N ALA A 219 -8.95 -13.95 9.74
CA ALA A 219 -10.19 -14.36 10.41
C ALA A 219 -11.16 -15.05 9.43
N GLU A 220 -11.88 -16.06 9.92
CA GLU A 220 -12.83 -16.86 9.11
C GLU A 220 -13.97 -16.03 8.52
N VAL A 221 -14.28 -14.88 9.10
CA VAL A 221 -15.30 -13.97 8.60
C VAL A 221 -14.94 -13.40 7.21
N CYS A 222 -13.66 -13.47 6.80
CA CYS A 222 -13.15 -12.98 5.52
C CYS A 222 -13.55 -11.51 5.25
N ARG A 223 -13.31 -10.64 6.23
CA ARG A 223 -13.55 -9.19 6.13
C ARG A 223 -12.31 -8.42 6.56
N ARG A 224 -12.06 -7.29 5.91
CA ARG A 224 -11.06 -6.33 6.36
C ARG A 224 -11.43 -5.85 7.75
N ALA A 225 -10.44 -5.57 8.57
CA ALA A 225 -10.65 -4.94 9.87
C ALA A 225 -10.23 -3.49 9.84
N ILE A 226 -10.88 -2.65 10.63
CA ILE A 226 -10.55 -1.24 10.79
C ILE A 226 -10.33 -0.92 12.27
N SER A 227 -9.35 -0.06 12.53
CA SER A 227 -9.09 0.54 13.85
C SER A 227 -8.84 2.02 13.67
N ILE A 228 -9.27 2.85 14.61
CA ILE A 228 -9.18 4.31 14.51
C ILE A 228 -8.45 4.87 15.74
N SER A 229 -7.54 5.81 15.49
CA SER A 229 -6.86 6.60 16.52
C SER A 229 -7.04 8.10 16.22
N LYS A 230 -7.19 8.92 17.25
CA LYS A 230 -7.32 10.38 17.11
C LYS A 230 -6.04 11.06 16.65
N ASP A 231 -4.89 10.48 16.95
CA ASP A 231 -3.57 11.04 16.67
C ASP A 231 -2.72 10.15 15.74
N GLY A 232 -3.25 8.97 15.37
CA GLY A 232 -2.60 8.00 14.51
C GLY A 232 -1.51 7.17 15.19
N VAL A 233 -1.30 7.28 16.51
CA VAL A 233 -0.20 6.58 17.21
C VAL A 233 -0.61 6.01 18.57
N SER A 234 -1.69 6.49 19.17
CA SER A 234 -2.14 6.05 20.49
C SER A 234 -3.65 5.85 20.56
N ASN A 235 -4.07 5.15 21.60
CA ASN A 235 -5.50 4.90 21.90
C ASN A 235 -6.28 4.37 20.67
N TRP A 236 -5.69 3.41 19.96
CA TRP A 236 -6.37 2.73 18.88
C TRP A 236 -7.64 2.06 19.34
N SER A 237 -8.74 2.26 18.63
CA SER A 237 -9.98 1.55 18.92
C SER A 237 -9.79 0.04 18.78
N GLU A 238 -10.59 -0.75 19.52
CA GLU A 238 -10.66 -2.18 19.23
C GLU A 238 -11.05 -2.39 17.76
N PRO A 239 -10.31 -3.24 16.99
CA PRO A 239 -10.60 -3.48 15.60
C PRO A 239 -11.98 -4.07 15.38
N VAL A 240 -12.69 -3.54 14.39
CA VAL A 240 -14.00 -4.06 13.95
C VAL A 240 -13.93 -4.47 12.48
N PHE A 241 -14.71 -5.51 12.12
CA PHE A 241 -14.77 -5.95 10.73
C PHE A 241 -15.69 -5.05 9.90
N ASP A 242 -15.20 -4.62 8.73
CA ASP A 242 -15.99 -3.91 7.74
C ASP A 242 -16.71 -4.93 6.83
N ASN A 243 -18.03 -5.02 6.96
CA ASN A 243 -18.84 -6.00 6.24
C ASN A 243 -18.85 -5.79 4.71
N ALA A 244 -18.54 -4.58 4.23
CA ALA A 244 -18.51 -4.26 2.80
C ALA A 244 -17.16 -4.57 2.14
N LEU A 245 -16.10 -4.82 2.92
CA LEU A 245 -14.75 -5.06 2.42
C LEU A 245 -14.35 -6.54 2.57
N LEU A 246 -14.38 -7.28 1.47
CA LEU A 246 -13.95 -8.68 1.44
C LEU A 246 -12.44 -8.82 1.68
N GLU A 247 -12.05 -9.90 2.37
CA GLU A 247 -10.65 -10.19 2.69
C GLU A 247 -10.25 -11.59 2.23
N PRO A 248 -9.63 -11.72 1.05
CA PRO A 248 -9.06 -13.00 0.59
C PRO A 248 -7.69 -13.29 1.21
N VAL A 249 -7.29 -12.58 2.25
CA VAL A 249 -5.96 -12.52 2.85
C VAL A 249 -4.95 -11.92 1.86
N CYS A 250 -5.20 -10.65 1.52
CA CYS A 250 -4.40 -9.88 0.56
C CYS A 250 -4.13 -8.48 1.09
N PHE A 251 -2.98 -7.91 0.71
CA PHE A 251 -2.75 -6.48 0.88
C PHE A 251 -3.81 -5.67 0.11
N ALA A 252 -4.20 -4.53 0.66
CA ALA A 252 -5.17 -3.60 0.09
C ALA A 252 -4.69 -2.18 0.30
N SER A 253 -5.05 -1.28 -0.59
CA SER A 253 -4.72 0.14 -0.46
C SER A 253 -5.96 0.98 -0.17
N ILE A 254 -5.77 2.04 0.61
CA ILE A 254 -6.78 3.04 0.94
C ILE A 254 -6.16 4.42 0.87
N ILE A 255 -6.84 5.37 0.20
CA ILE A 255 -6.31 6.73 0.01
C ILE A 255 -7.43 7.77 0.02
N ARG A 256 -7.14 8.96 0.53
CA ARG A 256 -7.99 10.15 0.39
C ARG A 256 -7.96 10.63 -1.06
N PHE A 257 -9.15 10.71 -1.70
CA PHE A 257 -9.29 11.25 -3.04
C PHE A 257 -9.60 12.74 -3.03
N SER A 258 -10.54 13.18 -2.19
CA SER A 258 -10.91 14.60 -2.01
C SER A 258 -11.34 14.89 -0.58
N ASN A 259 -11.29 16.18 -0.21
CA ASN A 259 -11.65 16.65 1.12
C ASN A 259 -12.54 17.89 0.99
N GLU A 260 -13.72 17.90 1.64
CA GLU A 260 -14.70 18.99 1.59
C GLU A 260 -14.17 20.36 2.05
N LYS A 261 -12.99 20.43 2.65
CA LYS A 261 -12.30 21.67 2.95
C LYS A 261 -11.69 22.35 1.71
N LYS A 262 -11.48 21.61 0.63
CA LYS A 262 -10.84 22.06 -0.61
C LYS A 262 -11.71 21.80 -1.84
N GLU A 263 -12.45 20.71 -1.83
CA GLU A 263 -13.32 20.26 -2.91
C GLU A 263 -14.79 20.23 -2.44
N ASP A 264 -15.70 19.72 -3.28
CA ASP A 264 -17.13 19.70 -3.03
C ASP A 264 -17.58 18.73 -1.93
N ARG A 265 -16.80 17.65 -1.69
CA ARG A 265 -17.10 16.63 -0.67
C ARG A 265 -15.92 15.75 -0.32
N ASN A 266 -16.05 15.04 0.79
CA ASN A 266 -15.12 13.98 1.18
C ASN A 266 -15.28 12.75 0.30
N ARG A 267 -14.13 12.18 -0.17
CA ARG A 267 -14.07 10.91 -0.87
C ARG A 267 -12.84 10.12 -0.43
N ILE A 268 -13.04 8.86 -0.11
CA ILE A 268 -11.96 7.91 0.17
C ILE A 268 -12.09 6.72 -0.78
N LEU A 269 -10.98 6.32 -1.39
CA LEU A 269 -10.88 5.15 -2.26
C LEU A 269 -10.26 3.99 -1.50
N PHE A 270 -10.73 2.78 -1.80
CA PHE A 270 -10.18 1.52 -1.33
C PHE A 270 -10.06 0.56 -2.52
N VAL A 271 -9.00 -0.25 -2.57
CA VAL A 271 -8.80 -1.25 -3.62
C VAL A 271 -8.23 -2.54 -3.07
N ASN A 272 -8.82 -3.65 -3.47
CA ASN A 272 -8.29 -5.00 -3.25
C ASN A 272 -8.94 -6.01 -4.22
N PRO A 273 -8.45 -7.27 -4.28
CA PRO A 273 -9.19 -8.36 -4.88
C PRO A 273 -10.49 -8.61 -4.11
N ASP A 274 -11.64 -8.30 -4.72
CA ASP A 274 -12.97 -8.33 -4.08
C ASP A 274 -13.65 -9.69 -4.29
N SER A 275 -13.03 -10.75 -3.81
CA SER A 275 -13.56 -12.12 -3.91
C SER A 275 -13.13 -12.96 -2.72
N ILE A 276 -14.06 -13.79 -2.26
CA ILE A 276 -13.80 -14.86 -1.28
C ILE A 276 -14.23 -16.21 -1.85
N GLU A 277 -14.39 -16.30 -3.15
CA GLU A 277 -14.72 -17.54 -3.85
C GLU A 277 -13.53 -18.51 -3.88
N GLY A 278 -13.84 -19.79 -3.99
CA GLY A 278 -12.86 -20.87 -4.00
C GLY A 278 -12.46 -21.36 -2.60
N GLU A 279 -11.76 -22.50 -2.59
CA GLU A 279 -11.34 -23.15 -1.35
C GLU A 279 -10.20 -22.37 -0.66
N PRO A 280 -10.29 -22.15 0.65
CA PRO A 280 -9.21 -21.53 1.40
C PRO A 280 -8.00 -22.46 1.52
N THR A 281 -6.81 -21.90 1.63
CA THR A 281 -5.65 -22.70 2.04
C THR A 281 -5.84 -23.22 3.46
N PRO A 282 -5.45 -24.48 3.75
CA PRO A 282 -5.70 -25.09 5.05
C PRO A 282 -5.03 -24.39 6.24
N VAL A 283 -3.96 -23.65 5.99
CA VAL A 283 -3.12 -23.09 7.07
C VAL A 283 -3.37 -21.61 7.31
N PHE A 284 -3.69 -20.84 6.26
CA PHE A 284 -3.69 -19.38 6.32
C PHE A 284 -5.04 -18.75 5.92
N ASN A 285 -6.05 -19.55 5.69
CA ASN A 285 -7.36 -19.11 5.21
C ASN A 285 -7.29 -18.22 3.93
N MET A 286 -6.18 -18.30 3.18
CA MET A 286 -6.02 -17.53 1.95
C MET A 286 -6.92 -18.10 0.86
N ARG A 287 -7.58 -17.21 0.13
CA ARG A 287 -8.45 -17.55 -0.99
C ARG A 287 -7.85 -17.08 -2.32
N PRO A 288 -8.28 -17.63 -3.46
CA PRO A 288 -7.89 -17.10 -4.77
C PRO A 288 -8.16 -15.61 -4.84
N ARG A 289 -7.12 -14.84 -5.20
CA ARG A 289 -7.20 -13.40 -5.33
C ARG A 289 -7.63 -13.06 -6.74
N GLN A 290 -8.81 -12.46 -6.87
CA GLN A 290 -9.41 -12.14 -8.17
C GLN A 290 -10.38 -10.98 -8.06
N ASN A 291 -10.74 -10.41 -9.21
CA ASN A 291 -11.68 -9.30 -9.32
C ASN A 291 -11.18 -8.05 -8.57
N LEU A 292 -10.00 -7.53 -8.97
CA LEU A 292 -9.48 -6.30 -8.38
C LEU A 292 -10.52 -5.19 -8.53
N THR A 293 -11.04 -4.71 -7.41
CA THR A 293 -12.16 -3.79 -7.38
C THR A 293 -11.82 -2.55 -6.57
N VAL A 294 -12.10 -1.38 -7.15
CA VAL A 294 -12.04 -0.12 -6.43
C VAL A 294 -13.41 0.22 -5.85
N LYS A 295 -13.41 0.65 -4.59
CA LYS A 295 -14.61 1.12 -3.88
C LYS A 295 -14.43 2.57 -3.45
N LEU A 296 -15.54 3.31 -3.37
CA LEU A 296 -15.55 4.72 -3.00
C LEU A 296 -16.52 4.96 -1.84
N SER A 297 -16.02 5.61 -0.81
CA SER A 297 -16.80 6.07 0.35
C SER A 297 -16.93 7.59 0.34
N TYR A 298 -18.13 8.08 0.67
CA TYR A 298 -18.44 9.51 0.81
C TYR A 298 -18.60 9.95 2.28
N ASP A 299 -18.49 9.01 3.21
CA ASP A 299 -18.84 9.20 4.62
C ASP A 299 -17.74 8.68 5.57
N GLU A 300 -16.47 8.89 5.17
CA GLU A 300 -15.31 8.56 5.99
C GLU A 300 -15.24 7.06 6.33
N CYS A 301 -15.35 6.22 5.30
CA CYS A 301 -15.27 4.76 5.37
C CYS A 301 -16.42 4.07 6.14
N ARG A 302 -17.53 4.75 6.42
CA ARG A 302 -18.70 4.12 7.07
C ARG A 302 -19.50 3.25 6.11
N THR A 303 -19.61 3.71 4.85
CA THR A 303 -20.23 2.95 3.76
C THR A 303 -19.42 3.05 2.46
N TRP A 304 -19.60 2.07 1.59
CA TRP A 304 -18.92 1.95 0.29
C TRP A 304 -19.96 1.87 -0.83
N ASN A 305 -20.47 3.03 -1.24
CA ASN A 305 -21.65 3.11 -2.10
C ASN A 305 -21.35 2.94 -3.60
N VAL A 306 -20.09 3.06 -3.99
CA VAL A 306 -19.62 2.85 -5.37
C VAL A 306 -18.61 1.73 -5.35
N SER A 307 -18.72 0.80 -6.30
CA SER A 307 -17.82 -0.33 -6.47
C SER A 307 -17.66 -0.65 -7.93
N LYS A 308 -16.42 -0.72 -8.43
CA LYS A 308 -16.15 -1.04 -9.83
C LYS A 308 -14.90 -1.86 -10.00
N THR A 309 -15.00 -2.95 -10.75
CA THR A 309 -13.89 -3.87 -11.00
C THR A 309 -12.97 -3.29 -12.07
N ILE A 310 -11.69 -3.15 -11.70
CA ILE A 310 -10.60 -2.72 -12.59
C ILE A 310 -10.12 -3.92 -13.42
N GLU A 311 -9.92 -5.08 -12.78
CA GLU A 311 -9.41 -6.30 -13.41
C GLU A 311 -10.30 -7.48 -13.07
N HIS A 312 -10.92 -8.06 -14.10
CA HIS A 312 -11.66 -9.31 -13.98
C HIS A 312 -10.69 -10.49 -14.08
N GLY A 313 -10.65 -11.34 -13.06
CA GLY A 313 -9.76 -12.48 -13.00
C GLY A 313 -8.65 -12.30 -11.96
N LEU A 314 -7.58 -13.10 -12.11
CA LEU A 314 -6.52 -13.20 -11.12
C LEU A 314 -5.77 -11.86 -10.99
N SER A 315 -5.69 -11.39 -9.76
CA SER A 315 -5.01 -10.15 -9.37
C SER A 315 -4.45 -10.32 -7.96
N GLY A 316 -3.51 -9.46 -7.57
CA GLY A 316 -2.88 -9.55 -6.26
C GLY A 316 -2.88 -8.22 -5.51
N TYR A 317 -1.74 -7.87 -4.94
CA TYR A 317 -1.54 -6.61 -4.24
C TYR A 317 -1.76 -5.43 -5.16
N ALA A 318 -2.28 -4.34 -4.62
CA ALA A 318 -2.50 -3.10 -5.35
C ALA A 318 -2.21 -1.89 -4.47
N ASP A 319 -1.67 -0.82 -5.06
CA ASP A 319 -1.50 0.47 -4.40
C ASP A 319 -2.07 1.61 -5.25
N LEU A 320 -2.62 2.63 -4.57
CA LEU A 320 -3.33 3.77 -5.16
C LEU A 320 -2.50 5.05 -5.06
N ALA A 321 -2.61 5.89 -6.07
CA ALA A 321 -2.19 7.29 -6.01
C ALA A 321 -3.23 8.19 -6.69
N VAL A 322 -3.25 9.47 -6.35
CA VAL A 322 -4.15 10.47 -6.94
C VAL A 322 -3.30 11.61 -7.49
N GLY A 323 -3.52 11.96 -8.75
CA GLY A 323 -2.87 13.09 -9.40
C GLY A 323 -3.49 14.43 -9.03
N GLU A 324 -2.79 15.52 -9.32
CA GLU A 324 -3.27 16.89 -9.10
C GLU A 324 -4.54 17.25 -9.91
N ASP A 325 -4.76 16.53 -11.02
CA ASP A 325 -5.94 16.65 -11.87
C ASP A 325 -7.04 15.63 -11.51
N TYR A 326 -6.94 15.03 -10.32
CA TYR A 326 -7.84 13.98 -9.83
C TYR A 326 -7.88 12.71 -10.69
N THR A 327 -6.88 12.47 -11.52
CA THR A 327 -6.67 11.16 -12.14
C THR A 327 -6.32 10.15 -11.04
N ILE A 328 -6.98 9.01 -11.06
CA ILE A 328 -6.74 7.92 -10.12
C ILE A 328 -5.82 6.90 -10.79
N TYR A 329 -4.77 6.52 -10.08
CA TYR A 329 -3.80 5.54 -10.49
C TYR A 329 -3.83 4.35 -9.55
N CYS A 330 -3.77 3.14 -10.11
CA CYS A 330 -3.71 1.89 -9.36
C CYS A 330 -2.62 0.99 -9.96
N LEU A 331 -1.52 0.79 -9.24
CA LEU A 331 -0.48 -0.18 -9.61
C LEU A 331 -0.81 -1.51 -8.94
N TYR A 332 -0.94 -2.59 -9.72
CA TYR A 332 -1.38 -3.87 -9.19
C TYR A 332 -0.69 -5.08 -9.81
N GLU A 333 -0.64 -6.17 -9.07
CA GLU A 333 -0.21 -7.48 -9.54
C GLU A 333 -1.29 -8.07 -10.46
N ARG A 334 -0.99 -8.19 -11.76
CA ARG A 334 -1.89 -8.80 -12.73
C ARG A 334 -1.54 -10.27 -12.93
N ASN A 335 -2.59 -11.10 -13.07
CA ASN A 335 -2.48 -12.54 -13.26
C ASN A 335 -1.52 -13.21 -12.27
N CYS A 336 -1.89 -13.13 -10.99
CA CYS A 336 -1.09 -13.59 -9.84
C CYS A 336 -1.70 -14.86 -9.23
N PRO A 337 -1.47 -16.05 -9.81
CA PRO A 337 -2.12 -17.29 -9.40
C PRO A 337 -1.54 -17.87 -8.11
N MET A 338 -2.41 -18.17 -7.15
CA MET A 338 -2.04 -18.77 -5.86
C MET A 338 -1.37 -20.15 -6.02
N ASN A 339 -1.83 -20.96 -6.97
CA ASN A 339 -1.32 -22.31 -7.23
C ASN A 339 0.05 -22.35 -7.93
N LYS A 340 0.61 -21.20 -8.27
CA LYS A 340 1.96 -21.01 -8.82
C LYS A 340 2.79 -20.10 -7.92
N ASP A 341 2.59 -20.16 -6.60
CA ASP A 341 3.32 -19.37 -5.60
C ASP A 341 3.31 -17.86 -5.89
N TRP A 342 2.17 -17.33 -6.35
CA TRP A 342 2.00 -15.91 -6.68
C TRP A 342 2.95 -15.40 -7.80
N ASP A 343 3.18 -16.24 -8.80
CA ASP A 343 3.98 -15.88 -9.98
C ASP A 343 3.25 -14.82 -10.82
N THR A 344 3.43 -13.57 -10.45
CA THR A 344 2.81 -12.41 -11.08
C THR A 344 3.32 -12.23 -12.51
N GLU A 345 2.42 -12.07 -13.47
CA GLU A 345 2.76 -11.86 -14.88
C GLU A 345 3.30 -10.45 -15.12
N ALA A 346 2.63 -9.45 -14.55
CA ALA A 346 3.04 -8.06 -14.65
C ALA A 346 2.55 -7.22 -13.46
N MET A 347 3.28 -6.14 -13.20
CA MET A 347 2.81 -5.01 -12.43
C MET A 347 2.18 -4.02 -13.41
N THR A 348 0.86 -3.93 -13.40
CA THR A 348 0.06 -3.14 -14.33
C THR A 348 -0.41 -1.86 -13.65
N LEU A 349 -0.23 -0.72 -14.30
CA LEU A 349 -0.89 0.52 -13.92
C LEU A 349 -2.25 0.61 -14.59
N ALA A 350 -3.31 0.76 -13.82
CA ALA A 350 -4.60 1.25 -14.29
C ALA A 350 -4.70 2.75 -14.01
N ARG A 351 -5.10 3.53 -15.01
CA ARG A 351 -5.38 4.96 -14.94
C ARG A 351 -6.85 5.18 -15.24
N PHE A 352 -7.58 5.83 -14.35
CA PHE A 352 -9.01 6.08 -14.51
C PHE A 352 -9.45 7.36 -13.80
N ASN A 353 -10.67 7.81 -14.08
CA ASN A 353 -11.25 8.99 -13.47
C ASN A 353 -12.51 8.67 -12.67
N LEU A 354 -12.99 9.66 -11.91
CA LEU A 354 -14.16 9.53 -11.07
C LEU A 354 -15.44 9.22 -11.89
N GLU A 355 -15.54 9.77 -13.09
CA GLU A 355 -16.65 9.52 -14.02
C GLU A 355 -16.72 8.04 -14.44
N TRP A 356 -15.56 7.42 -14.71
CA TRP A 356 -15.53 5.99 -14.97
C TRP A 356 -15.95 5.21 -13.72
N LEU A 357 -15.40 5.55 -12.55
CA LEU A 357 -15.68 4.84 -11.31
C LEU A 357 -17.15 4.91 -10.92
N SER A 358 -17.78 6.08 -11.06
CA SER A 358 -19.15 6.37 -10.62
C SER A 358 -20.22 6.15 -11.70
N ASP A 359 -19.87 5.64 -12.88
CA ASP A 359 -20.76 5.59 -14.05
C ASP A 359 -21.34 6.97 -14.41
N GLY A 360 -20.52 8.03 -14.31
CA GLY A 360 -20.91 9.41 -14.59
C GLY A 360 -21.84 10.04 -13.56
N LYS A 361 -22.01 9.42 -12.38
CA LYS A 361 -22.90 9.94 -11.31
C LYS A 361 -22.22 10.89 -10.36
N ASP A 362 -20.90 10.98 -10.41
CA ASP A 362 -20.09 11.88 -9.59
C ASP A 362 -19.01 12.55 -10.42
N GLU A 363 -18.73 13.81 -10.10
CA GLU A 363 -17.70 14.67 -10.71
C GLU A 363 -17.06 15.54 -9.63
N ILE A 364 -15.79 15.92 -9.81
CA ILE A 364 -15.15 16.92 -8.93
C ILE A 364 -15.67 18.31 -9.26
N LYS A 365 -16.09 19.02 -8.21
CA LYS A 365 -16.41 20.45 -8.25
C LYS A 365 -15.41 21.18 -7.37
N LEU A 366 -14.61 22.05 -7.99
CA LEU A 366 -13.59 22.89 -7.34
C LEU A 366 -14.22 24.20 -6.86
#